data_da7dd3caaa0272fe2c5a97aaa01d8b93
#
_entry.id   da7dd3caaa0272fe2c5a97aaa01d8b93
#
_cell.length_a   1.000
_cell.length_b   1.000
_cell.length_c   1.000
_cell.angle_alpha   90.00
_cell.angle_beta   90.00
_cell.angle_gamma   90.00
#
_symmetry.space_group_name_H-M   'P 1'
#
loop_
_entity.id
_entity.type
_entity.pdbx_description
1 polymer ?
#
loop_
_entity_poly.entity_id
_entity_poly.type
_entity_poly.pdbx_seq_one_letter_code
_entity_poly.pdbx_strand_id
1 'polypeptide(L)'
;MHCKKHTLFLTVMSFLILIYCIWKPMFYLDDIWIFGKAHAALSGQFYNDVDIITPPLSFWIIKGWLLICDNYLWYRVLGAICWILILLTISKICALLGKDDFYTLLIIICYNFISNFYFDYNKLCLLIVCIMILIEMQSYKKKSILIGLLCGLCILSKHSIGGIVWIASMLLASSWKERWVRTGAMTIPLLLGTGFLAINHQIVEAYHQIFCGMSDFLNNLQITPCIIILILAVVFSLLDGKRYQYNHNWKCIFVYGVAFLSICITIFDYAHIFLGVSILTILAIHDRKEYLILTTIGITLFLAFHTIFFQHNLVTLEKTPYTHAKILEIIKINIDEINDNITQLNTVGSYCEDGMLFDIPYIKYASPPFTGNSGIYKQMDVAKELLATKEYILLKKENICSQMEPDVVEYIKENCVLVKDFQTHALWKVKVGNEL
;
A
#
# COMPACT_ATOMS: atom_id res chain seq x y z
N MET A 1 -16.07 36.17 -3.62
CA MET A 1 -16.44 35.48 -2.34
C MET A 1 -16.31 33.97 -2.42
N HIS A 2 -16.60 33.28 -3.53
CA HIS A 2 -16.43 31.84 -3.71
C HIS A 2 -14.97 31.35 -3.52
N CYS A 3 -14.00 32.03 -4.10
CA CYS A 3 -12.58 31.64 -4.00
C CYS A 3 -12.04 31.56 -2.55
N LYS A 4 -12.44 32.50 -1.69
CA LYS A 4 -12.02 32.51 -0.28
C LYS A 4 -12.61 31.35 0.53
N LYS A 5 -13.87 30.97 0.27
CA LYS A 5 -14.53 29.84 0.95
C LYS A 5 -13.91 28.51 0.56
N HIS A 6 -13.58 28.36 -0.71
CA HIS A 6 -12.93 27.17 -1.24
C HIS A 6 -11.52 26.97 -0.66
N THR A 7 -10.69 28.02 -0.67
CA THR A 7 -9.35 27.95 -0.04
C THR A 7 -9.43 27.61 1.44
N LEU A 8 -10.37 28.21 2.17
CA LEU A 8 -10.59 27.89 3.58
C LEU A 8 -10.97 26.42 3.77
N PHE A 9 -11.88 25.88 2.95
CA PHE A 9 -12.28 24.48 3.00
C PHE A 9 -11.08 23.54 2.81
N LEU A 10 -10.29 23.73 1.74
CA LEU A 10 -9.09 22.92 1.49
C LEU A 10 -8.06 23.02 2.62
N THR A 11 -7.86 24.23 3.16
CA THR A 11 -6.94 24.43 4.30
C THR A 11 -7.40 23.66 5.54
N VAL A 12 -8.70 23.78 5.87
CA VAL A 12 -9.28 23.07 7.03
C VAL A 12 -9.18 21.56 6.83
N MET A 13 -9.52 21.04 5.65
CA MET A 13 -9.45 19.61 5.37
C MET A 13 -8.01 19.10 5.42
N SER A 14 -7.05 19.82 4.87
CA SER A 14 -5.62 19.48 4.94
C SER A 14 -5.12 19.40 6.39
N PHE A 15 -5.55 20.36 7.21
CA PHE A 15 -5.21 20.40 8.63
C PHE A 15 -5.85 19.23 9.42
N LEU A 16 -7.11 18.90 9.12
CA LEU A 16 -7.79 17.76 9.74
C LEU A 16 -7.14 16.43 9.35
N ILE A 17 -6.72 16.25 8.09
CA ILE A 17 -5.99 15.06 7.65
C ILE A 17 -4.66 14.95 8.39
N LEU A 18 -3.92 16.04 8.51
CA LEU A 18 -2.65 16.05 9.23
C LEU A 18 -2.83 15.68 10.70
N ILE A 19 -3.79 16.31 11.39
CA ILE A 19 -4.12 15.97 12.78
C ILE A 19 -4.51 14.50 12.91
N TYR A 20 -5.39 14.03 12.02
CA TYR A 20 -5.84 12.65 12.04
C TYR A 20 -4.66 11.66 11.87
N CYS A 21 -3.77 11.92 10.91
CA CYS A 21 -2.59 11.09 10.71
C CYS A 21 -1.67 11.07 11.94
N ILE A 22 -1.51 12.21 12.63
CA ILE A 22 -0.64 12.30 13.80
C ILE A 22 -1.30 11.64 15.04
N TRP A 23 -2.60 11.82 15.22
CA TRP A 23 -3.29 11.45 16.46
C TRP A 23 -3.86 10.03 16.46
N LYS A 24 -4.16 9.47 15.30
CA LYS A 24 -4.72 8.13 15.21
C LYS A 24 -3.68 7.08 15.63
N PRO A 25 -4.00 6.16 16.55
CA PRO A 25 -3.11 5.05 16.88
C PRO A 25 -2.82 4.17 15.65
N MET A 26 -1.77 3.35 15.71
CA MET A 26 -1.48 2.34 14.70
C MET A 26 -2.71 1.48 14.48
N PHE A 27 -3.28 1.50 13.29
CA PHE A 27 -4.60 0.92 13.11
C PHE A 27 -4.69 -0.10 11.97
N TYR A 28 -3.71 -0.10 11.07
CA TYR A 28 -3.84 -0.88 9.87
C TYR A 28 -2.60 -1.73 9.61
N LEU A 29 -2.86 -2.94 9.20
CA LEU A 29 -1.84 -3.93 8.92
C LEU A 29 -0.81 -3.45 7.90
N ASP A 30 -1.29 -2.94 6.77
CA ASP A 30 -0.45 -2.47 5.68
C ASP A 30 0.42 -1.28 6.08
N ASP A 31 -0.09 -0.40 6.93
CA ASP A 31 0.60 0.77 7.44
C ASP A 31 1.85 0.36 8.25
N ILE A 32 1.65 -0.57 9.19
CA ILE A 32 2.71 -1.12 10.03
C ILE A 32 3.69 -1.96 9.22
N TRP A 33 3.17 -2.79 8.32
CA TRP A 33 3.96 -3.65 7.46
C TRP A 33 4.88 -2.83 6.53
N ILE A 34 4.35 -1.81 5.87
CA ILE A 34 5.12 -0.95 4.95
C ILE A 34 6.17 -0.15 5.72
N PHE A 35 5.78 0.44 6.86
CA PHE A 35 6.73 1.15 7.71
C PHE A 35 7.83 0.22 8.22
N GLY A 36 7.47 -0.95 8.77
CA GLY A 36 8.42 -1.90 9.34
C GLY A 36 9.44 -2.40 8.32
N LYS A 37 9.02 -2.68 7.08
CA LYS A 37 9.93 -3.06 6.01
C LYS A 37 10.86 -1.92 5.59
N ALA A 38 10.34 -0.70 5.49
CA ALA A 38 11.16 0.44 5.16
C ALA A 38 12.16 0.79 6.27
N HIS A 39 11.74 0.65 7.54
CA HIS A 39 12.60 0.81 8.72
C HIS A 39 13.70 -0.25 8.76
N ALA A 40 13.36 -1.54 8.61
CA ALA A 40 14.35 -2.61 8.54
C ALA A 40 15.38 -2.41 7.43
N ALA A 41 14.97 -1.85 6.29
CA ALA A 41 15.85 -1.54 5.18
C ALA A 41 16.75 -0.31 5.43
N LEU A 42 16.63 0.42 6.54
CA LEU A 42 17.58 1.49 6.88
C LEU A 42 18.99 0.92 7.09
N SER A 43 19.09 -0.26 7.71
CA SER A 43 20.34 -0.99 7.91
C SER A 43 20.65 -2.03 6.83
N GLY A 44 19.73 -2.27 5.90
CA GLY A 44 19.83 -3.31 4.87
C GLY A 44 19.39 -2.85 3.49
N GLN A 45 19.25 -3.81 2.59
CA GLN A 45 18.81 -3.60 1.20
C GLN A 45 17.44 -4.23 0.98
N PHE A 46 16.57 -3.53 0.23
CA PHE A 46 15.34 -4.15 -0.26
C PHE A 46 15.68 -5.35 -1.16
N TYR A 47 14.81 -6.33 -1.16
CA TYR A 47 14.90 -7.61 -1.85
C TYR A 47 15.99 -8.56 -1.32
N ASN A 48 17.20 -8.09 -1.02
CA ASN A 48 18.26 -8.92 -0.50
C ASN A 48 18.10 -9.21 0.99
N ASP A 49 17.85 -8.18 1.79
CA ASP A 49 17.74 -8.28 3.25
C ASP A 49 16.29 -8.16 3.73
N VAL A 50 15.49 -7.37 3.01
CA VAL A 50 14.07 -7.13 3.33
C VAL A 50 13.22 -7.42 2.10
N ASP A 51 12.33 -8.40 2.22
CA ASP A 51 11.41 -8.75 1.13
C ASP A 51 10.36 -7.65 0.90
N ILE A 52 10.16 -7.27 -0.35
CA ILE A 52 9.06 -6.42 -0.80
C ILE A 52 8.47 -6.99 -2.10
N ILE A 53 7.17 -7.28 -2.10
CA ILE A 53 6.48 -7.92 -3.22
C ILE A 53 6.07 -6.96 -4.33
N THR A 54 6.46 -5.71 -4.23
CA THR A 54 6.10 -4.65 -5.18
C THR A 54 7.35 -3.98 -5.75
N PRO A 55 7.26 -3.30 -6.90
CA PRO A 55 8.37 -2.48 -7.38
C PRO A 55 8.80 -1.42 -6.35
N PRO A 56 10.07 -0.97 -6.38
CA PRO A 56 10.73 -0.38 -5.22
C PRO A 56 10.43 1.10 -4.96
N LEU A 57 9.82 1.84 -5.90
CA LEU A 57 9.77 3.31 -5.85
C LEU A 57 9.15 3.84 -4.55
N SER A 58 8.01 3.30 -4.14
CA SER A 58 7.34 3.74 -2.90
C SER A 58 8.22 3.47 -1.66
N PHE A 59 8.86 2.31 -1.60
CA PHE A 59 9.77 1.95 -0.51
C PHE A 59 11.06 2.79 -0.52
N TRP A 60 11.61 3.14 -1.68
CA TRP A 60 12.72 4.08 -1.76
C TRP A 60 12.36 5.48 -1.24
N ILE A 61 11.14 5.95 -1.56
CA ILE A 61 10.64 7.22 -1.03
C ILE A 61 10.50 7.15 0.49
N ILE A 62 9.91 6.07 1.03
CA ILE A 62 9.74 5.92 2.48
C ILE A 62 11.11 5.80 3.17
N LYS A 63 12.01 4.95 2.66
CA LYS A 63 13.38 4.83 3.20
C LYS A 63 14.09 6.18 3.21
N GLY A 64 14.05 6.93 2.10
CA GLY A 64 14.64 8.27 2.02
C GLY A 64 14.01 9.26 3.00
N TRP A 65 12.71 9.16 3.24
CA TRP A 65 12.00 9.96 4.23
C TRP A 65 12.39 9.62 5.67
N LEU A 66 12.54 8.33 5.98
CA LEU A 66 12.95 7.84 7.29
C LEU A 66 14.42 8.14 7.61
N LEU A 67 15.29 8.31 6.61
CA LEU A 67 16.66 8.81 6.82
C LEU A 67 16.71 10.22 7.43
N ILE A 68 15.65 11.02 7.29
CA ILE A 68 15.56 12.34 7.91
C ILE A 68 15.16 12.21 9.38
N CYS A 69 14.19 11.36 9.67
CA CYS A 69 13.73 11.07 11.02
C CYS A 69 13.13 9.66 11.05
N ASP A 70 13.81 8.74 11.69
CA ASP A 70 13.39 7.36 11.84
C ASP A 70 12.31 7.24 12.92
N ASN A 71 11.09 7.60 12.54
CA ASN A 71 9.95 7.58 13.44
C ASN A 71 8.66 7.28 12.68
N TYR A 72 7.80 6.45 13.27
CA TYR A 72 6.51 6.09 12.72
C TYR A 72 5.57 7.29 12.48
N LEU A 73 5.55 8.26 13.40
CA LEU A 73 4.75 9.47 13.21
C LEU A 73 5.25 10.29 12.01
N TRP A 74 6.58 10.30 11.79
CA TRP A 74 7.16 10.98 10.63
C TRP A 74 6.76 10.31 9.31
N TYR A 75 6.72 8.98 9.27
CA TYR A 75 6.15 8.24 8.14
C TYR A 75 4.70 8.61 7.87
N ARG A 76 3.88 8.78 8.91
CA ARG A 76 2.49 9.20 8.77
C ARG A 76 2.32 10.61 8.23
N VAL A 77 3.25 11.52 8.53
CA VAL A 77 3.30 12.85 7.91
C VAL A 77 3.48 12.74 6.39
N LEU A 78 4.31 11.80 5.90
CA LEU A 78 4.43 11.53 4.46
C LEU A 78 3.09 11.11 3.85
N GLY A 79 2.33 10.26 4.54
CA GLY A 79 0.97 9.88 4.13
C GLY A 79 0.03 11.08 4.03
N ALA A 80 0.02 11.95 5.04
CA ALA A 80 -0.77 13.17 5.04
C ALA A 80 -0.40 14.09 3.87
N ILE A 81 0.88 14.30 3.61
CA ILE A 81 1.38 15.11 2.49
C ILE A 81 0.89 14.53 1.16
N CYS A 82 1.02 13.23 0.96
CA CYS A 82 0.56 12.56 -0.27
C CYS A 82 -0.93 12.78 -0.50
N TRP A 83 -1.76 12.59 0.53
CA TRP A 83 -3.21 12.80 0.45
C TRP A 83 -3.60 14.25 0.19
N ILE A 84 -2.93 15.21 0.83
CA ILE A 84 -3.15 16.63 0.58
C ILE A 84 -2.85 16.96 -0.89
N LEU A 85 -1.75 16.43 -1.44
CA LEU A 85 -1.41 16.61 -2.85
C LEU A 85 -2.44 15.97 -3.79
N ILE A 86 -2.96 14.78 -3.46
CA ILE A 86 -4.05 14.14 -4.21
C ILE A 86 -5.29 15.06 -4.24
N LEU A 87 -5.75 15.53 -3.08
CA LEU A 87 -6.95 16.36 -2.97
C LEU A 87 -6.78 17.70 -3.71
N LEU A 88 -5.62 18.35 -3.58
CA LEU A 88 -5.33 19.58 -4.31
C LEU A 88 -5.32 19.36 -5.82
N THR A 89 -4.79 18.24 -6.28
CA THR A 89 -4.77 17.88 -7.71
C THR A 89 -6.18 17.61 -8.22
N ILE A 90 -6.99 16.87 -7.48
CA ILE A 90 -8.40 16.59 -7.82
C ILE A 90 -9.21 17.87 -7.84
N SER A 91 -9.05 18.75 -6.84
CA SER A 91 -9.71 20.06 -6.83
C SER A 91 -9.37 20.87 -8.08
N LYS A 92 -8.09 20.86 -8.49
CA LYS A 92 -7.68 21.53 -9.72
C LYS A 92 -8.29 20.91 -10.98
N ILE A 93 -8.45 19.59 -11.03
CA ILE A 93 -9.12 18.88 -12.12
C ILE A 93 -10.61 19.29 -12.17
N CYS A 94 -11.31 19.32 -11.03
CA CYS A 94 -12.70 19.77 -10.94
C CYS A 94 -12.84 21.21 -11.44
N ALA A 95 -11.95 22.11 -11.04
CA ALA A 95 -11.93 23.48 -11.50
C ALA A 95 -11.78 23.61 -13.04
N LEU A 96 -10.94 22.77 -13.66
CA LEU A 96 -10.78 22.72 -15.12
C LEU A 96 -12.02 22.16 -15.85
N LEU A 97 -12.85 21.38 -15.15
CA LEU A 97 -14.15 20.92 -15.64
C LEU A 97 -15.27 21.95 -15.42
N GLY A 98 -15.02 23.02 -14.66
CA GLY A 98 -16.05 23.96 -14.21
C GLY A 98 -17.01 23.36 -13.17
N LYS A 99 -16.57 22.30 -12.45
CA LYS A 99 -17.33 21.63 -11.38
C LYS A 99 -17.02 22.24 -10.00
N ASP A 100 -18.03 22.24 -9.12
CA ASP A 100 -17.81 22.39 -7.69
C ASP A 100 -17.17 21.09 -7.17
N ASP A 101 -16.06 21.21 -6.48
CA ASP A 101 -15.30 20.07 -5.97
C ASP A 101 -15.72 19.61 -4.57
N PHE A 102 -16.55 20.38 -3.88
CA PHE A 102 -16.91 20.14 -2.47
C PHE A 102 -17.39 18.69 -2.22
N TYR A 103 -18.42 18.25 -2.94
CA TYR A 103 -18.97 16.91 -2.75
C TYR A 103 -18.01 15.80 -3.22
N THR A 104 -17.26 16.05 -4.30
CA THR A 104 -16.25 15.11 -4.80
C THR A 104 -15.16 14.88 -3.77
N LEU A 105 -14.60 15.95 -3.22
CA LEU A 105 -13.56 15.85 -2.20
C LEU A 105 -14.07 15.20 -0.92
N LEU A 106 -15.30 15.56 -0.52
CA LEU A 106 -15.89 15.01 0.69
C LEU A 106 -16.11 13.49 0.60
N ILE A 107 -16.61 12.96 -0.53
CA ILE A 107 -16.78 11.51 -0.69
C ILE A 107 -15.44 10.78 -0.75
N ILE A 108 -14.44 11.34 -1.45
CA ILE A 108 -13.10 10.75 -1.51
C ILE A 108 -12.50 10.67 -0.11
N ILE A 109 -12.64 11.72 0.69
CA ILE A 109 -12.17 11.75 2.08
C ILE A 109 -12.94 10.71 2.91
N CYS A 110 -14.28 10.65 2.82
CA CYS A 110 -15.09 9.69 3.55
C CYS A 110 -14.69 8.25 3.22
N TYR A 111 -14.54 7.92 1.94
CA TYR A 111 -14.15 6.58 1.51
C TYR A 111 -12.74 6.20 1.99
N ASN A 112 -11.81 7.11 1.92
CA ASN A 112 -10.42 6.87 2.29
C ASN A 112 -10.13 7.11 3.78
N PHE A 113 -11.03 7.78 4.52
CA PHE A 113 -10.98 7.85 5.97
C PHE A 113 -11.01 6.46 6.61
N ILE A 114 -11.74 5.56 5.98
CA ILE A 114 -11.90 4.18 6.37
C ILE A 114 -10.61 3.38 6.15
N SER A 115 -9.91 3.62 5.02
CA SER A 115 -8.69 2.91 4.62
C SER A 115 -7.40 3.52 5.15
N ASN A 116 -7.47 4.53 6.02
CA ASN A 116 -6.33 5.31 6.54
C ASN A 116 -5.54 6.11 5.50
N PHE A 117 -5.06 7.27 5.94
CA PHE A 117 -4.26 8.19 5.12
C PHE A 117 -2.74 7.88 5.20
N TYR A 118 -2.34 6.60 5.25
CA TYR A 118 -0.92 6.25 5.19
C TYR A 118 -0.38 6.32 3.75
N PHE A 119 0.94 6.37 3.61
CA PHE A 119 1.62 6.35 2.32
C PHE A 119 1.93 4.92 1.88
N ASP A 120 1.55 4.57 0.65
CA ASP A 120 1.90 3.31 0.02
C ASP A 120 2.03 3.45 -1.51
N TYR A 121 2.34 2.35 -2.17
CA TYR A 121 2.45 2.26 -3.61
C TYR A 121 1.12 2.57 -4.34
N ASN A 122 -0.02 2.26 -3.75
CA ASN A 122 -1.34 2.52 -4.34
C ASN A 122 -1.67 4.02 -4.33
N LYS A 123 -1.43 4.70 -3.20
CA LYS A 123 -1.67 6.15 -3.06
C LYS A 123 -0.69 6.94 -3.93
N LEU A 124 0.56 6.47 -4.03
CA LEU A 124 1.53 7.06 -4.95
C LEU A 124 1.06 6.94 -6.40
N CYS A 125 0.57 5.78 -6.82
CA CYS A 125 -0.02 5.61 -8.15
C CYS A 125 -1.23 6.54 -8.37
N LEU A 126 -2.13 6.67 -7.38
CA LEU A 126 -3.26 7.61 -7.47
C LEU A 126 -2.79 9.04 -7.70
N LEU A 127 -1.80 9.51 -6.92
CA LEU A 127 -1.23 10.85 -7.09
C LEU A 127 -0.64 11.03 -8.50
N ILE A 128 0.16 10.07 -8.95
CA ILE A 128 0.76 10.10 -10.29
C ILE A 128 -0.32 10.17 -11.36
N VAL A 129 -1.36 9.35 -11.30
CA VAL A 129 -2.45 9.35 -12.28
C VAL A 129 -3.24 10.64 -12.25
N CYS A 130 -3.52 11.21 -11.07
CA CYS A 130 -4.16 12.52 -10.97
C CYS A 130 -3.32 13.63 -11.62
N ILE A 131 -1.99 13.61 -11.44
CA ILE A 131 -1.07 14.55 -12.11
C ILE A 131 -1.09 14.34 -13.63
N MET A 132 -1.11 13.07 -14.10
CA MET A 132 -1.21 12.77 -15.54
C MET A 132 -2.49 13.33 -16.15
N ILE A 133 -3.63 13.16 -15.49
CA ILE A 133 -4.92 13.74 -15.91
C ILE A 133 -4.79 15.26 -16.01
N LEU A 134 -4.24 15.90 -14.99
CA LEU A 134 -4.05 17.35 -14.97
C LEU A 134 -3.18 17.84 -16.14
N ILE A 135 -2.11 17.11 -16.48
CA ILE A 135 -1.24 17.41 -17.62
C ILE A 135 -1.97 17.17 -18.95
N GLU A 136 -2.76 16.11 -19.08
CA GLU A 136 -3.53 15.82 -20.30
C GLU A 136 -4.58 16.91 -20.58
N MET A 137 -5.21 17.46 -19.54
CA MET A 137 -6.21 18.54 -19.66
C MET A 137 -5.59 19.91 -20.01
N GLN A 138 -4.27 20.04 -19.95
CA GLN A 138 -3.56 21.29 -20.22
C GLN A 138 -2.71 21.20 -21.48
N SER A 139 -2.45 22.34 -22.11
CA SER A 139 -1.66 22.43 -23.34
C SER A 139 -0.16 22.67 -23.04
N TYR A 140 0.56 21.63 -22.68
CA TYR A 140 2.01 21.69 -22.48
C TYR A 140 2.81 21.25 -23.71
N LYS A 141 3.86 21.99 -24.09
CA LYS A 141 4.75 21.60 -25.21
C LYS A 141 5.43 20.24 -25.03
N LYS A 142 5.74 19.85 -23.78
CA LYS A 142 6.43 18.59 -23.43
C LYS A 142 5.48 17.56 -22.80
N LYS A 143 4.17 17.69 -23.00
CA LYS A 143 3.15 16.84 -22.40
C LYS A 143 3.46 15.36 -22.54
N SER A 144 3.75 14.89 -23.74
CA SER A 144 3.98 13.47 -24.02
C SER A 144 5.22 12.91 -23.30
N ILE A 145 6.26 13.71 -23.13
CA ILE A 145 7.44 13.31 -22.35
C ILE A 145 7.08 13.16 -20.88
N LEU A 146 6.39 14.16 -20.31
CA LEU A 146 5.99 14.14 -18.90
C LEU A 146 5.08 12.96 -18.60
N ILE A 147 4.08 12.68 -19.45
CA ILE A 147 3.18 11.53 -19.32
C ILE A 147 3.98 10.22 -19.37
N GLY A 148 4.90 10.07 -20.31
CA GLY A 148 5.75 8.89 -20.37
C GLY A 148 6.59 8.68 -19.12
N LEU A 149 7.27 9.71 -18.63
CA LEU A 149 8.04 9.66 -17.37
C LEU A 149 7.16 9.23 -16.20
N LEU A 150 5.96 9.80 -16.08
CA LEU A 150 5.00 9.45 -15.01
C LEU A 150 4.48 8.01 -15.15
N CYS A 151 4.27 7.50 -16.37
CA CYS A 151 3.97 6.08 -16.58
C CYS A 151 5.08 5.17 -16.04
N GLY A 152 6.34 5.48 -16.33
CA GLY A 152 7.48 4.72 -15.81
C GLY A 152 7.60 4.76 -14.30
N LEU A 153 7.35 5.91 -13.67
CA LEU A 153 7.30 6.03 -12.21
C LEU A 153 6.11 5.23 -11.62
N CYS A 154 4.96 5.23 -12.29
CA CYS A 154 3.81 4.44 -11.87
C CYS A 154 4.10 2.93 -11.94
N ILE A 155 4.80 2.44 -12.98
CA ILE A 155 5.25 1.06 -13.09
C ILE A 155 6.23 0.70 -11.97
N LEU A 156 7.19 1.59 -11.67
CA LEU A 156 8.13 1.42 -10.56
C LEU A 156 7.46 1.48 -9.18
N SER A 157 6.26 2.01 -9.08
CA SER A 157 5.47 2.01 -7.85
C SER A 157 4.62 0.74 -7.73
N LYS A 158 3.83 0.41 -8.77
CA LYS A 158 3.04 -0.83 -8.87
C LYS A 158 2.90 -1.21 -10.35
N HIS A 159 3.58 -2.26 -10.77
CA HIS A 159 3.67 -2.66 -12.19
C HIS A 159 2.31 -2.95 -12.84
N SER A 160 1.37 -3.58 -12.10
CA SER A 160 0.04 -3.91 -12.59
C SER A 160 -0.79 -2.67 -12.92
N ILE A 161 -0.79 -1.67 -12.03
CA ILE A 161 -1.47 -0.38 -12.28
C ILE A 161 -0.74 0.38 -13.38
N GLY A 162 0.59 0.52 -13.26
CA GLY A 162 1.38 1.32 -14.18
C GLY A 162 1.33 0.84 -15.62
N GLY A 163 1.29 -0.48 -15.85
CA GLY A 163 1.14 -1.07 -17.18
C GLY A 163 -0.20 -0.70 -17.83
N ILE A 164 -1.29 -0.80 -17.09
CA ILE A 164 -2.64 -0.47 -17.61
C ILE A 164 -2.78 1.05 -17.80
N VAL A 165 -2.22 1.86 -16.89
CA VAL A 165 -2.18 3.33 -17.02
C VAL A 165 -1.35 3.74 -18.24
N TRP A 166 -0.24 3.05 -18.55
CA TRP A 166 0.49 3.27 -19.79
C TRP A 166 -0.36 2.99 -21.03
N ILE A 167 -1.08 1.87 -21.08
CA ILE A 167 -2.03 1.55 -22.18
C ILE A 167 -3.07 2.66 -22.30
N ALA A 168 -3.67 3.12 -21.19
CA ALA A 168 -4.61 4.23 -21.17
C ALA A 168 -4.01 5.50 -21.78
N SER A 169 -2.75 5.81 -21.45
CA SER A 169 -2.04 6.95 -22.03
C SER A 169 -1.84 6.82 -23.53
N MET A 170 -1.62 5.59 -24.05
CA MET A 170 -1.51 5.34 -25.49
C MET A 170 -2.85 5.55 -26.22
N LEU A 171 -3.98 5.21 -25.58
CA LEU A 171 -5.32 5.44 -26.13
C LEU A 171 -5.66 6.94 -26.22
N LEU A 172 -5.15 7.73 -25.32
CA LEU A 172 -5.36 9.19 -25.27
C LEU A 172 -4.39 9.97 -26.18
N ALA A 173 -3.32 9.35 -26.64
CA ALA A 173 -2.36 9.98 -27.54
C ALA A 173 -2.99 10.26 -28.93
N SER A 174 -2.84 11.48 -29.44
CA SER A 174 -3.48 11.94 -30.69
C SER A 174 -2.77 11.43 -31.94
N SER A 175 -1.52 10.96 -31.83
CA SER A 175 -0.71 10.48 -32.97
C SER A 175 0.24 9.35 -32.58
N TRP A 176 0.67 8.58 -33.59
CA TRP A 176 1.72 7.57 -33.41
C TRP A 176 3.03 8.15 -32.88
N LYS A 177 3.38 9.37 -33.30
CA LYS A 177 4.56 10.07 -32.81
C LYS A 177 4.47 10.31 -31.30
N GLU A 178 3.32 10.74 -30.81
CA GLU A 178 3.09 10.91 -29.36
C GLU A 178 3.21 9.59 -28.61
N ARG A 179 2.65 8.50 -29.13
CA ARG A 179 2.77 7.16 -28.54
C ARG A 179 4.23 6.74 -28.38
N TRP A 180 5.03 6.89 -29.42
CA TRP A 180 6.46 6.58 -29.34
C TRP A 180 7.21 7.45 -28.36
N VAL A 181 6.91 8.75 -28.31
CA VAL A 181 7.53 9.67 -27.33
C VAL A 181 7.14 9.27 -25.90
N ARG A 182 5.87 8.92 -25.63
CA ARG A 182 5.43 8.45 -24.31
C ARG A 182 6.13 7.15 -23.92
N THR A 183 6.21 6.20 -24.82
CA THR A 183 6.88 4.90 -24.59
C THR A 183 8.39 5.13 -24.34
N GLY A 184 9.07 5.90 -25.18
CA GLY A 184 10.49 6.19 -25.01
C GLY A 184 10.77 6.95 -23.70
N ALA A 185 9.93 7.89 -23.31
CA ALA A 185 10.09 8.59 -22.05
C ALA A 185 9.81 7.68 -20.82
N MET A 186 8.87 6.72 -20.93
CA MET A 186 8.58 5.73 -19.90
C MET A 186 9.78 4.84 -19.60
N THR A 187 10.60 4.50 -20.61
CA THR A 187 11.76 3.63 -20.38
C THR A 187 12.85 4.31 -19.53
N ILE A 188 12.89 5.63 -19.44
CA ILE A 188 13.92 6.35 -18.69
C ILE A 188 13.88 6.01 -17.20
N PRO A 189 12.78 6.22 -16.46
CA PRO A 189 12.73 5.83 -15.04
C PRO A 189 12.88 4.31 -14.85
N LEU A 190 12.38 3.49 -15.78
CA LEU A 190 12.54 2.04 -15.70
C LEU A 190 14.01 1.62 -15.80
N LEU A 191 14.75 2.18 -16.77
CA LEU A 191 16.19 1.91 -16.92
C LEU A 191 17.00 2.41 -15.73
N LEU A 192 16.66 3.58 -15.18
CA LEU A 192 17.30 4.10 -13.98
C LEU A 192 17.01 3.20 -12.76
N GLY A 193 15.75 2.79 -12.57
CA GLY A 193 15.36 1.91 -11.47
C GLY A 193 15.98 0.52 -11.57
N THR A 194 15.89 -0.14 -12.73
CA THR A 194 16.52 -1.45 -12.95
C THR A 194 18.04 -1.38 -12.91
N GLY A 195 18.64 -0.31 -13.44
CA GLY A 195 20.08 -0.07 -13.34
C GLY A 195 20.54 0.06 -11.89
N PHE A 196 19.79 0.78 -11.06
CA PHE A 196 20.07 0.88 -9.63
C PHE A 196 20.01 -0.49 -8.93
N LEU A 197 18.98 -1.29 -9.24
CA LEU A 197 18.86 -2.65 -8.69
C LEU A 197 20.00 -3.56 -9.17
N ALA A 198 20.43 -3.43 -10.42
CA ALA A 198 21.53 -4.22 -10.98
C ALA A 198 22.88 -3.88 -10.33
N ILE A 199 23.18 -2.60 -10.15
CA ILE A 199 24.42 -2.13 -9.50
C ILE A 199 24.49 -2.62 -8.03
N ASN A 200 23.35 -2.71 -7.36
CA ASN A 200 23.25 -3.19 -5.98
C ASN A 200 23.05 -4.71 -5.87
N HIS A 201 23.18 -5.46 -6.96
CA HIS A 201 22.98 -6.92 -7.01
C HIS A 201 21.59 -7.40 -6.52
N GLN A 202 20.55 -6.56 -6.68
CA GLN A 202 19.18 -6.83 -6.22
C GLN A 202 18.25 -7.32 -7.34
N ILE A 203 18.67 -7.30 -8.60
CA ILE A 203 17.78 -7.46 -9.75
C ILE A 203 17.13 -8.87 -9.81
N VAL A 204 17.87 -9.90 -9.44
CA VAL A 204 17.36 -11.29 -9.48
C VAL A 204 16.31 -11.48 -8.42
N GLU A 205 16.61 -11.06 -7.18
CA GLU A 205 15.67 -11.13 -6.07
C GLU A 205 14.44 -10.25 -6.30
N ALA A 206 14.63 -9.05 -6.84
CA ALA A 206 13.51 -8.18 -7.21
C ALA A 206 12.60 -8.84 -8.26
N TYR A 207 13.17 -9.49 -9.28
CA TYR A 207 12.39 -10.24 -10.27
C TYR A 207 11.58 -11.36 -9.61
N HIS A 208 12.19 -12.17 -8.76
CA HIS A 208 11.52 -13.27 -8.07
C HIS A 208 10.37 -12.75 -7.19
N GLN A 209 10.63 -11.75 -6.34
CA GLN A 209 9.62 -11.24 -5.41
C GLN A 209 8.46 -10.51 -6.13
N ILE A 210 8.76 -9.74 -7.18
CA ILE A 210 7.73 -8.98 -7.89
C ILE A 210 6.87 -9.87 -8.80
N PHE A 211 7.46 -10.83 -9.50
CA PHE A 211 6.76 -11.59 -10.53
C PHE A 211 6.41 -13.03 -10.10
N CYS A 212 7.24 -13.70 -9.33
CA CYS A 212 6.96 -15.07 -8.90
C CYS A 212 6.10 -15.12 -7.63
N GLY A 213 6.24 -14.17 -6.71
CA GLY A 213 5.43 -14.09 -5.49
C GLY A 213 3.98 -13.66 -5.71
N MET A 214 3.63 -13.16 -6.91
CA MET A 214 2.28 -12.70 -7.24
C MET A 214 1.36 -13.78 -7.80
N SER A 215 1.88 -14.95 -8.19
CA SER A 215 1.07 -16.02 -8.80
C SER A 215 -0.09 -16.48 -7.93
N ASP A 216 0.10 -16.47 -6.62
CA ASP A 216 -0.87 -16.99 -5.66
C ASP A 216 -1.99 -16.00 -5.34
N PHE A 217 -1.80 -14.70 -5.61
CA PHE A 217 -2.87 -13.72 -5.43
C PHE A 217 -4.07 -13.96 -6.34
N LEU A 218 -3.83 -14.44 -7.56
CA LEU A 218 -4.91 -14.71 -8.52
C LEU A 218 -5.80 -15.87 -8.08
N ASN A 219 -5.27 -16.80 -7.27
CA ASN A 219 -6.02 -17.95 -6.79
C ASN A 219 -6.99 -17.62 -5.64
N ASN A 220 -6.82 -16.45 -5.00
CA ASN A 220 -7.60 -16.01 -3.83
C ASN A 220 -8.45 -14.77 -4.10
N LEU A 221 -9.02 -14.64 -5.31
CA LEU A 221 -9.86 -13.52 -5.68
C LEU A 221 -11.09 -13.41 -4.76
N GLN A 222 -11.08 -12.42 -3.88
CA GLN A 222 -12.22 -12.12 -2.99
C GLN A 222 -13.08 -11.02 -3.61
N ILE A 223 -14.33 -11.35 -3.91
CA ILE A 223 -15.31 -10.39 -4.41
C ILE A 223 -16.22 -9.97 -3.25
N THR A 224 -16.22 -8.68 -2.93
CA THR A 224 -17.07 -8.12 -1.88
C THR A 224 -18.28 -7.40 -2.47
N PRO A 225 -19.41 -7.25 -1.72
CA PRO A 225 -20.55 -6.45 -2.15
C PRO A 225 -20.23 -5.00 -2.48
N CYS A 226 -19.09 -4.48 -2.03
CA CYS A 226 -18.63 -3.13 -2.37
C CYS A 226 -18.41 -2.91 -3.87
N ILE A 227 -18.36 -3.96 -4.68
CA ILE A 227 -18.34 -3.87 -6.15
C ILE A 227 -19.51 -3.03 -6.72
N ILE A 228 -20.61 -2.93 -5.99
CA ILE A 228 -21.74 -2.07 -6.34
C ILE A 228 -21.31 -0.61 -6.44
N ILE A 229 -20.42 -0.13 -5.55
CA ILE A 229 -19.88 1.24 -5.59
C ILE A 229 -19.10 1.47 -6.87
N LEU A 230 -18.29 0.49 -7.28
CA LEU A 230 -17.55 0.55 -8.54
C LEU A 230 -18.50 0.67 -9.73
N ILE A 231 -19.52 -0.18 -9.78
CA ILE A 231 -20.54 -0.16 -10.85
C ILE A 231 -21.25 1.20 -10.88
N LEU A 232 -21.69 1.71 -9.73
CA LEU A 232 -22.36 3.03 -9.65
C LEU A 232 -21.44 4.17 -10.09
N ALA A 233 -20.17 4.15 -9.67
CA ALA A 233 -19.20 5.17 -10.09
C ALA A 233 -19.01 5.17 -11.61
N VAL A 234 -18.91 3.99 -12.24
CA VAL A 234 -18.81 3.88 -13.70
C VAL A 234 -20.09 4.37 -14.38
N VAL A 235 -21.27 3.91 -13.92
CA VAL A 235 -22.57 4.29 -14.51
C VAL A 235 -22.79 5.79 -14.43
N PHE A 236 -22.58 6.40 -13.26
CA PHE A 236 -22.75 7.84 -13.09
C PHE A 236 -21.74 8.64 -13.92
N SER A 237 -20.50 8.14 -14.03
CA SER A 237 -19.49 8.76 -14.91
C SER A 237 -19.93 8.75 -16.38
N LEU A 238 -20.52 7.65 -16.85
CA LEU A 238 -21.05 7.55 -18.21
C LEU A 238 -22.28 8.48 -18.44
N LEU A 239 -23.15 8.58 -17.45
CA LEU A 239 -24.29 9.50 -17.51
C LEU A 239 -23.83 10.96 -17.57
N ASP A 240 -22.80 11.30 -16.80
CA ASP A 240 -22.20 12.63 -16.80
C ASP A 240 -21.51 12.95 -18.15
N GLY A 241 -20.98 11.94 -18.83
CA GLY A 241 -20.39 12.06 -20.15
C GLY A 241 -21.30 12.70 -21.19
N LYS A 242 -22.63 12.48 -21.10
CA LYS A 242 -23.62 13.14 -21.95
C LYS A 242 -23.65 14.65 -21.72
N ARG A 243 -23.49 15.11 -20.49
CA ARG A 243 -23.45 16.54 -20.12
C ARG A 243 -22.21 17.23 -20.68
N TYR A 244 -21.07 16.55 -20.67
CA TYR A 244 -19.80 17.06 -21.23
C TYR A 244 -19.64 16.75 -22.72
N GLN A 245 -20.67 16.22 -23.38
CA GLN A 245 -20.61 15.78 -24.79
C GLN A 245 -19.38 14.94 -25.08
N TYR A 246 -18.94 14.13 -24.10
CA TYR A 246 -17.76 13.28 -24.17
C TYR A 246 -16.49 14.03 -24.66
N ASN A 247 -16.32 15.27 -24.22
CA ASN A 247 -15.17 16.09 -24.61
C ASN A 247 -13.83 15.47 -24.17
N HIS A 248 -12.73 16.06 -24.61
CA HIS A 248 -11.39 15.55 -24.33
C HIS A 248 -11.11 15.43 -22.82
N ASN A 249 -11.48 16.42 -22.02
CA ASN A 249 -11.24 16.42 -20.57
C ASN A 249 -12.01 15.27 -19.88
N TRP A 250 -13.28 15.08 -20.25
CA TRP A 250 -14.06 13.95 -19.75
C TRP A 250 -13.40 12.62 -20.13
N LYS A 251 -12.98 12.45 -21.40
CA LYS A 251 -12.30 11.22 -21.87
C LYS A 251 -11.03 10.92 -21.09
N CYS A 252 -10.21 11.93 -20.81
CA CYS A 252 -8.98 11.76 -20.03
C CYS A 252 -9.29 11.21 -18.64
N ILE A 253 -10.24 11.82 -17.92
CA ILE A 253 -10.59 11.39 -16.56
C ILE A 253 -11.20 9.99 -16.59
N PHE A 254 -12.10 9.71 -17.53
CA PHE A 254 -12.78 8.42 -17.64
C PHE A 254 -11.79 7.29 -17.96
N VAL A 255 -10.93 7.47 -18.97
CA VAL A 255 -9.97 6.45 -19.40
C VAL A 255 -8.95 6.16 -18.32
N TYR A 256 -8.38 7.18 -17.68
CA TYR A 256 -7.46 6.97 -16.56
C TYR A 256 -8.18 6.45 -15.30
N GLY A 257 -9.41 6.88 -15.05
CA GLY A 257 -10.21 6.37 -13.94
C GLY A 257 -10.50 4.88 -14.08
N VAL A 258 -10.92 4.44 -15.28
CA VAL A 258 -11.10 3.01 -15.58
C VAL A 258 -9.78 2.24 -15.51
N ALA A 259 -8.69 2.80 -16.03
CA ALA A 259 -7.37 2.20 -15.92
C ALA A 259 -6.93 2.03 -14.45
N PHE A 260 -7.22 3.00 -13.59
CA PHE A 260 -6.89 2.94 -12.18
C PHE A 260 -7.71 1.90 -11.40
N LEU A 261 -8.90 1.50 -11.89
CA LEU A 261 -9.63 0.37 -11.32
C LEU A 261 -8.85 -0.96 -11.37
N SER A 262 -7.77 -1.02 -12.14
CA SER A 262 -6.85 -2.17 -12.12
C SER A 262 -6.25 -2.47 -10.74
N ILE A 263 -6.30 -1.50 -9.82
CA ILE A 263 -5.96 -1.73 -8.41
C ILE A 263 -6.80 -2.86 -7.79
N CYS A 264 -8.03 -3.07 -8.28
CA CYS A 264 -8.95 -4.07 -7.78
C CYS A 264 -8.75 -5.46 -8.40
N ILE A 265 -7.89 -5.64 -9.42
CA ILE A 265 -7.80 -6.91 -10.19
C ILE A 265 -7.44 -8.09 -9.30
N THR A 266 -6.60 -7.87 -8.30
CA THR A 266 -6.14 -8.93 -7.38
C THR A 266 -7.04 -9.09 -6.16
N ILE A 267 -7.63 -7.99 -5.67
CA ILE A 267 -8.44 -7.98 -4.44
C ILE A 267 -9.58 -7.00 -4.60
N PHE A 268 -10.82 -7.50 -4.59
CA PHE A 268 -12.02 -6.67 -4.62
C PHE A 268 -12.54 -6.39 -3.20
N ASP A 269 -11.65 -5.95 -2.31
CA ASP A 269 -12.04 -5.51 -0.98
C ASP A 269 -12.50 -4.03 -0.97
N TYR A 270 -13.04 -3.59 0.16
CA TYR A 270 -13.54 -2.21 0.29
C TYR A 270 -12.44 -1.15 0.13
N ALA A 271 -11.22 -1.41 0.63
CA ALA A 271 -10.12 -0.44 0.59
C ALA A 271 -9.65 -0.19 -0.86
N HIS A 272 -9.47 -1.27 -1.63
CA HIS A 272 -9.08 -1.17 -3.03
C HIS A 272 -10.19 -0.57 -3.90
N ILE A 273 -11.45 -0.93 -3.66
CA ILE A 273 -12.60 -0.37 -4.40
C ILE A 273 -12.74 1.13 -4.10
N PHE A 274 -12.71 1.54 -2.83
CA PHE A 274 -12.86 2.96 -2.45
C PHE A 274 -11.71 3.82 -2.98
N LEU A 275 -10.49 3.31 -2.96
CA LEU A 275 -9.36 3.98 -3.57
C LEU A 275 -9.48 4.01 -5.10
N GLY A 276 -9.85 2.89 -5.71
CA GLY A 276 -9.98 2.72 -7.15
C GLY A 276 -10.99 3.67 -7.79
N VAL A 277 -12.14 3.89 -7.14
CA VAL A 277 -13.19 4.79 -7.66
C VAL A 277 -12.88 6.27 -7.47
N SER A 278 -11.82 6.64 -6.74
CA SER A 278 -11.51 8.04 -6.41
C SER A 278 -11.42 8.96 -7.63
N ILE A 279 -10.88 8.48 -8.74
CA ILE A 279 -10.80 9.26 -10.00
C ILE A 279 -12.17 9.36 -10.67
N LEU A 280 -12.94 8.27 -10.72
CA LEU A 280 -14.24 8.27 -11.34
C LEU A 280 -15.26 9.12 -10.59
N THR A 281 -15.10 9.31 -9.27
CA THR A 281 -15.98 10.20 -8.49
C THR A 281 -15.94 11.64 -8.97
N ILE A 282 -14.85 12.08 -9.62
CA ILE A 282 -14.74 13.40 -10.27
C ILE A 282 -15.82 13.57 -11.33
N LEU A 283 -16.13 12.51 -12.06
CA LEU A 283 -17.19 12.49 -13.07
C LEU A 283 -18.53 12.09 -12.46
N ALA A 284 -18.58 11.09 -11.61
CA ALA A 284 -19.79 10.50 -11.06
C ALA A 284 -20.60 11.45 -10.17
N ILE A 285 -19.96 12.45 -9.55
CA ILE A 285 -20.61 13.42 -8.69
C ILE A 285 -20.76 14.74 -9.45
N HIS A 286 -22.01 15.10 -9.74
CA HIS A 286 -22.34 16.37 -10.33
C HIS A 286 -23.07 17.29 -9.34
N ASP A 287 -23.98 16.71 -8.57
CA ASP A 287 -24.75 17.42 -7.57
C ASP A 287 -24.90 16.62 -6.26
N ARG A 288 -25.71 17.15 -5.35
CA ARG A 288 -25.97 16.54 -4.03
C ARG A 288 -26.63 15.18 -4.12
N LYS A 289 -27.35 14.85 -5.20
CA LYS A 289 -28.07 13.58 -5.33
C LYS A 289 -27.11 12.41 -5.48
N GLU A 290 -26.20 12.47 -6.46
CA GLU A 290 -25.19 11.45 -6.71
C GLU A 290 -24.31 11.27 -5.47
N TYR A 291 -23.92 12.38 -4.84
CA TYR A 291 -23.18 12.37 -3.58
C TYR A 291 -23.92 11.58 -2.49
N LEU A 292 -25.21 11.91 -2.22
CA LEU A 292 -25.98 11.23 -1.18
C LEU A 292 -26.15 9.72 -1.46
N ILE A 293 -26.41 9.36 -2.73
CA ILE A 293 -26.56 7.95 -3.12
C ILE A 293 -25.24 7.19 -2.86
N LEU A 294 -24.13 7.67 -3.39
CA LEU A 294 -22.84 7.00 -3.26
C LEU A 294 -22.37 6.94 -1.80
N THR A 295 -22.57 8.03 -1.04
CA THR A 295 -22.19 8.06 0.38
C THR A 295 -23.04 7.10 1.21
N THR A 296 -24.38 7.12 1.03
CA THR A 296 -25.28 6.25 1.79
C THR A 296 -24.99 4.77 1.51
N ILE A 297 -24.91 4.40 0.23
CA ILE A 297 -24.62 3.02 -0.15
C ILE A 297 -23.21 2.61 0.33
N GLY A 298 -22.21 3.46 0.13
CA GLY A 298 -20.83 3.19 0.55
C GLY A 298 -20.71 2.98 2.05
N ILE A 299 -21.29 3.87 2.87
CA ILE A 299 -21.28 3.75 4.33
C ILE A 299 -22.07 2.52 4.79
N THR A 300 -23.26 2.26 4.20
CA THR A 300 -24.06 1.10 4.56
C THR A 300 -23.32 -0.22 4.29
N LEU A 301 -22.72 -0.34 3.10
CA LEU A 301 -21.93 -1.52 2.76
C LEU A 301 -20.70 -1.66 3.65
N PHE A 302 -20.03 -0.55 3.95
CA PHE A 302 -18.91 -0.54 4.85
C PHE A 302 -19.32 -0.99 6.26
N LEU A 303 -20.37 -0.41 6.84
CA LEU A 303 -20.85 -0.78 8.17
C LEU A 303 -21.29 -2.24 8.23
N ALA A 304 -21.97 -2.75 7.20
CA ALA A 304 -22.36 -4.15 7.11
C ALA A 304 -21.16 -5.10 7.10
N PHE A 305 -20.10 -4.72 6.39
CA PHE A 305 -18.85 -5.48 6.36
C PHE A 305 -18.04 -5.33 7.65
N HIS A 306 -17.96 -4.11 8.16
CA HIS A 306 -17.19 -3.77 9.35
C HIS A 306 -17.67 -4.51 10.58
N THR A 307 -19.00 -4.68 10.72
CA THR A 307 -19.57 -5.42 11.85
C THR A 307 -19.20 -6.91 11.83
N ILE A 308 -19.04 -7.48 10.65
CA ILE A 308 -18.63 -8.89 10.48
C ILE A 308 -17.11 -9.07 10.69
N PHE A 309 -16.31 -8.15 10.22
CA PHE A 309 -14.84 -8.28 10.20
C PHE A 309 -14.15 -7.71 11.45
N PHE A 310 -14.68 -6.63 12.04
CA PHE A 310 -13.99 -5.85 13.09
C PHE A 310 -14.37 -6.21 14.52
N GLN A 311 -15.48 -6.90 14.76
CA GLN A 311 -15.76 -7.39 16.12
C GLN A 311 -14.68 -8.33 16.66
N HIS A 312 -13.94 -8.99 15.76
CA HIS A 312 -12.81 -9.83 16.14
C HIS A 312 -11.50 -9.04 16.32
N ASN A 313 -11.31 -7.92 15.62
CA ASN A 313 -10.02 -7.21 15.50
C ASN A 313 -9.91 -5.97 16.40
N LEU A 314 -11.01 -5.31 16.77
CA LEU A 314 -10.97 -4.10 17.62
C LEU A 314 -10.42 -4.37 19.04
N VAL A 315 -10.62 -5.57 19.57
CA VAL A 315 -10.12 -5.94 20.91
C VAL A 315 -8.61 -6.16 20.92
N THR A 316 -8.03 -6.58 19.79
CA THR A 316 -6.60 -6.75 19.61
C THR A 316 -5.88 -5.42 19.36
N LEU A 317 -6.50 -4.50 18.63
CA LEU A 317 -5.95 -3.19 18.22
C LEU A 317 -5.56 -2.27 19.39
N GLU A 318 -6.35 -2.22 20.45
CA GLU A 318 -6.03 -1.39 21.62
C GLU A 318 -4.84 -1.90 22.43
N LYS A 319 -4.54 -3.21 22.32
CA LYS A 319 -3.51 -3.87 23.13
C LYS A 319 -2.15 -3.98 22.45
N THR A 320 -2.10 -3.88 21.13
CA THR A 320 -0.91 -4.16 20.32
C THR A 320 0.30 -3.28 20.66
N PRO A 321 0.22 -1.95 20.72
CA PRO A 321 1.38 -1.11 21.05
C PRO A 321 1.92 -1.39 22.47
N TYR A 322 1.02 -1.62 23.42
CA TYR A 322 1.40 -1.96 24.78
C TYR A 322 2.05 -3.33 24.88
N THR A 323 1.54 -4.31 24.12
CA THR A 323 2.08 -5.67 24.05
C THR A 323 3.49 -5.67 23.45
N HIS A 324 3.71 -4.91 22.37
CA HIS A 324 5.03 -4.77 21.76
C HIS A 324 6.06 -4.15 22.71
N ALA A 325 5.72 -3.02 23.32
CA ALA A 325 6.61 -2.37 24.29
C ALA A 325 6.97 -3.30 25.45
N LYS A 326 6.00 -4.08 25.94
CA LYS A 326 6.23 -5.07 27.01
C LYS A 326 7.06 -6.26 26.54
N ILE A 327 6.88 -6.74 25.32
CA ILE A 327 7.72 -7.81 24.75
C ILE A 327 9.16 -7.32 24.63
N LEU A 328 9.38 -6.13 24.05
CA LEU A 328 10.71 -5.54 23.90
C LEU A 328 11.39 -5.32 25.27
N GLU A 329 10.67 -4.80 26.27
CA GLU A 329 11.19 -4.63 27.63
C GLU A 329 11.65 -5.96 28.23
N ILE A 330 10.86 -7.03 28.10
CA ILE A 330 11.22 -8.36 28.63
C ILE A 330 12.35 -8.98 27.83
N ILE A 331 12.42 -8.79 26.52
CA ILE A 331 13.53 -9.26 25.69
C ILE A 331 14.82 -8.55 26.13
N LYS A 332 14.81 -7.23 26.34
CA LYS A 332 15.96 -6.45 26.83
C LYS A 332 16.44 -6.92 28.20
N ILE A 333 15.53 -7.35 29.08
CA ILE A 333 15.90 -7.92 30.38
C ILE A 333 16.55 -9.30 30.26
N ASN A 334 16.13 -10.12 29.30
CA ASN A 334 16.61 -11.50 29.14
C ASN A 334 17.77 -11.64 28.14
N ILE A 335 17.98 -10.62 27.31
CA ILE A 335 19.02 -10.57 26.28
C ILE A 335 19.69 -9.21 26.39
N ASP A 336 20.94 -9.17 26.84
CA ASP A 336 21.68 -7.93 27.11
C ASP A 336 21.80 -7.01 25.89
N GLU A 337 21.78 -7.59 24.69
CA GLU A 337 21.80 -6.85 23.42
C GLU A 337 20.74 -7.41 22.46
N ILE A 338 19.84 -6.54 22.00
CA ILE A 338 18.97 -6.83 20.86
C ILE A 338 19.76 -6.45 19.61
N ASN A 339 20.41 -7.44 19.03
CA ASN A 339 21.26 -7.29 17.86
C ASN A 339 21.04 -8.45 16.89
N ASP A 340 22.02 -8.77 16.06
CA ASP A 340 21.97 -9.86 15.10
C ASP A 340 21.76 -11.27 15.70
N ASN A 341 21.81 -11.41 17.02
CA ASN A 341 21.59 -12.70 17.69
C ASN A 341 20.11 -13.07 17.82
N ILE A 342 19.21 -12.09 17.72
CA ILE A 342 17.77 -12.32 17.74
C ILE A 342 17.15 -11.95 16.40
N THR A 343 16.15 -12.70 16.00
CA THR A 343 15.37 -12.43 14.82
C THR A 343 13.90 -12.78 15.05
N GLN A 344 13.02 -12.13 14.33
CA GLN A 344 11.60 -12.44 14.40
C GLN A 344 11.14 -13.19 13.16
N LEU A 345 10.40 -14.28 13.37
CA LEU A 345 9.68 -14.97 12.32
C LEU A 345 8.22 -14.51 12.34
N ASN A 346 7.92 -13.59 11.47
CA ASN A 346 6.56 -13.16 11.23
C ASN A 346 6.01 -13.96 10.06
N THR A 347 4.94 -14.67 10.28
CA THR A 347 4.13 -15.17 9.20
C THR A 347 3.39 -13.97 8.62
N VAL A 348 3.93 -13.42 7.58
CA VAL A 348 3.34 -12.30 6.86
C VAL A 348 2.10 -12.80 6.17
N GLY A 349 0.98 -12.12 6.33
CA GLY A 349 -0.30 -12.44 5.70
C GLY A 349 -1.37 -12.83 6.67
N SER A 350 -1.05 -12.97 7.90
CA SER A 350 -2.10 -12.87 8.89
C SER A 350 -2.47 -11.40 9.03
N TYR A 351 -3.72 -11.13 9.01
CA TYR A 351 -4.31 -9.88 9.51
C TYR A 351 -4.07 -9.70 11.01
N CYS A 352 -2.94 -10.14 11.48
CA CYS A 352 -2.55 -10.08 12.87
C CYS A 352 -1.70 -8.83 13.03
N GLU A 353 -2.26 -7.90 13.67
CA GLU A 353 -1.81 -6.53 13.94
C GLU A 353 -0.56 -6.42 14.78
N ASP A 354 -0.10 -7.54 15.29
CA ASP A 354 1.10 -7.62 16.08
C ASP A 354 2.37 -7.46 15.25
N GLY A 355 2.26 -6.75 14.17
CA GLY A 355 3.31 -6.35 13.27
C GLY A 355 4.73 -6.74 13.61
N MET A 356 5.64 -6.27 12.90
CA MET A 356 7.06 -6.39 13.21
C MET A 356 7.36 -5.65 14.51
N LEU A 357 8.14 -6.26 15.38
CA LEU A 357 8.80 -5.56 16.46
C LEU A 357 9.98 -4.82 15.84
N PHE A 358 9.84 -3.55 15.59
CA PHE A 358 10.74 -2.76 14.73
C PHE A 358 12.21 -2.77 15.15
N ASP A 359 12.47 -2.95 16.46
CA ASP A 359 13.84 -3.03 16.99
C ASP A 359 14.47 -4.43 16.87
N ILE A 360 13.77 -5.41 16.30
CA ILE A 360 14.28 -6.76 16.12
C ILE A 360 14.49 -7.01 14.62
N PRO A 361 15.65 -7.52 14.19
CA PRO A 361 15.91 -7.85 12.80
C PRO A 361 14.82 -8.75 12.21
N TYR A 362 14.39 -8.41 11.03
CA TYR A 362 13.31 -9.08 10.31
C TYR A 362 13.86 -10.13 9.36
N ILE A 363 13.14 -11.24 9.23
CA ILE A 363 13.50 -12.27 8.29
C ILE A 363 12.81 -12.03 6.96
N LYS A 364 13.61 -11.91 5.95
CA LYS A 364 13.28 -11.72 4.56
C LYS A 364 12.23 -12.71 4.03
N TYR A 365 12.24 -13.95 4.51
CA TYR A 365 11.52 -15.06 3.90
C TYR A 365 10.28 -15.51 4.63
N ALA A 366 9.83 -14.76 5.61
CA ALA A 366 8.54 -15.02 6.21
C ALA A 366 7.46 -14.89 5.12
N SER A 367 6.67 -15.91 4.97
CA SER A 367 5.80 -16.17 3.83
C SER A 367 5.05 -14.95 3.26
N PRO A 368 4.70 -14.97 1.96
CA PRO A 368 3.98 -13.86 1.32
C PRO A 368 2.72 -13.51 2.09
N PRO A 369 2.37 -12.21 2.15
CA PRO A 369 1.35 -11.70 3.07
C PRO A 369 -0.05 -12.25 2.90
N PHE A 370 -0.38 -12.94 1.83
CA PHE A 370 -1.78 -13.25 1.55
C PHE A 370 -2.08 -14.70 1.20
N THR A 371 -1.11 -15.55 1.08
CA THR A 371 -1.34 -16.86 0.49
C THR A 371 -1.03 -18.03 1.41
N GLY A 372 -0.36 -17.81 2.52
CA GLY A 372 0.15 -18.94 3.30
C GLY A 372 1.10 -19.82 2.49
N ASN A 373 1.44 -19.37 1.29
CA ASN A 373 2.21 -20.15 0.36
C ASN A 373 3.60 -19.53 0.22
N SER A 374 4.56 -20.30 0.59
CA SER A 374 5.97 -20.07 0.40
C SER A 374 6.39 -20.20 -1.07
N GLY A 375 5.60 -19.72 -2.02
CA GLY A 375 5.83 -19.91 -3.46
C GLY A 375 7.23 -19.54 -3.93
N ILE A 376 7.92 -18.64 -3.20
CA ILE A 376 9.31 -18.26 -3.49
C ILE A 376 10.29 -19.00 -2.59
N TYR A 377 9.97 -19.14 -1.31
CA TYR A 377 10.88 -19.73 -0.30
C TYR A 377 10.12 -20.74 0.55
N LYS A 378 10.70 -21.92 0.72
CA LYS A 378 10.13 -22.94 1.60
C LYS A 378 10.34 -22.52 3.05
N GLN A 379 9.29 -22.51 3.85
CA GLN A 379 9.35 -22.13 5.27
C GLN A 379 10.37 -22.99 6.05
N MET A 380 10.48 -24.27 5.72
CA MET A 380 11.45 -25.18 6.35
C MET A 380 12.90 -24.79 6.08
N ASP A 381 13.22 -24.32 4.86
CA ASP A 381 14.59 -23.93 4.52
C ASP A 381 14.97 -22.64 5.28
N VAL A 382 14.02 -21.71 5.42
CA VAL A 382 14.18 -20.52 6.25
C VAL A 382 14.39 -20.87 7.72
N ALA A 383 13.60 -21.81 8.26
CA ALA A 383 13.74 -22.24 9.65
C ALA A 383 15.14 -22.84 9.90
N LYS A 384 15.65 -23.66 8.97
CA LYS A 384 16.99 -24.23 9.05
C LYS A 384 18.09 -23.17 9.02
N GLU A 385 18.00 -22.20 8.12
CA GLU A 385 18.94 -21.07 8.04
C GLU A 385 18.96 -20.26 9.35
N LEU A 386 17.78 -20.03 9.94
CA LEU A 386 17.68 -19.34 11.21
C LEU A 386 18.36 -20.05 12.35
N LEU A 387 18.11 -21.37 12.50
CA LEU A 387 18.71 -22.17 13.53
C LEU A 387 20.24 -22.28 13.38
N ALA A 388 20.74 -22.14 12.15
CA ALA A 388 22.17 -22.12 11.88
C ALA A 388 22.83 -20.76 12.18
N THR A 389 22.10 -19.65 12.15
CA THR A 389 22.67 -18.29 12.16
C THR A 389 22.27 -17.44 13.34
N LYS A 390 21.18 -17.78 14.05
CA LYS A 390 20.63 -16.98 15.14
C LYS A 390 20.62 -17.71 16.45
N GLU A 391 20.86 -17.00 17.54
CA GLU A 391 20.81 -17.54 18.90
C GLU A 391 19.40 -17.58 19.45
N TYR A 392 18.57 -16.59 19.08
CA TYR A 392 17.18 -16.47 19.53
C TYR A 392 16.23 -16.27 18.37
N ILE A 393 15.06 -16.88 18.48
CA ILE A 393 13.94 -16.75 17.53
C ILE A 393 12.71 -16.27 18.28
N LEU A 394 12.15 -15.15 17.84
CA LEU A 394 10.85 -14.70 18.29
C LEU A 394 9.80 -15.21 17.31
N LEU A 395 9.01 -16.17 17.73
CA LEU A 395 8.00 -16.83 16.93
C LEU A 395 6.61 -16.33 17.31
N LYS A 396 5.81 -15.95 16.33
CA LYS A 396 4.39 -15.65 16.53
C LYS A 396 3.61 -16.93 16.79
N LYS A 397 2.63 -16.89 17.70
CA LYS A 397 1.84 -18.08 18.08
C LYS A 397 0.87 -18.48 16.96
N GLU A 398 0.68 -19.80 16.78
CA GLU A 398 -0.15 -20.41 15.74
C GLU A 398 -1.62 -20.02 15.81
N ASN A 399 -2.17 -19.86 17.02
CA ASN A 399 -3.56 -19.47 17.24
C ASN A 399 -3.86 -18.04 16.77
N ILE A 400 -2.83 -17.25 16.50
CA ILE A 400 -2.92 -15.88 16.03
C ILE A 400 -2.59 -15.80 14.54
N CYS A 401 -1.85 -16.79 14.03
CA CYS A 401 -1.40 -16.85 12.66
C CYS A 401 -1.41 -18.27 12.12
N SER A 402 -2.45 -18.63 11.39
CA SER A 402 -2.70 -19.97 10.84
C SER A 402 -1.85 -20.33 9.61
N GLN A 403 -0.79 -19.59 9.31
CA GLN A 403 -0.10 -19.71 8.02
C GLN A 403 1.31 -20.31 8.10
N MET A 404 1.79 -20.66 9.30
CA MET A 404 2.99 -21.49 9.40
C MET A 404 2.65 -22.95 9.17
N GLU A 405 3.47 -23.62 8.38
CA GLU A 405 3.41 -25.07 8.22
C GLU A 405 3.65 -25.73 9.58
N PRO A 406 2.77 -26.65 10.03
CA PRO A 406 2.87 -27.24 11.37
C PRO A 406 4.21 -27.95 11.64
N ASP A 407 4.77 -28.59 10.61
CA ASP A 407 6.06 -29.27 10.67
C ASP A 407 7.23 -28.29 10.86
N VAL A 408 7.14 -27.06 10.34
CA VAL A 408 8.13 -26.00 10.60
C VAL A 408 8.09 -25.54 12.05
N VAL A 409 6.89 -25.39 12.61
CA VAL A 409 6.72 -25.03 14.02
C VAL A 409 7.24 -26.12 14.93
N GLU A 410 6.97 -27.38 14.61
CA GLU A 410 7.47 -28.53 15.35
C GLU A 410 8.99 -28.61 15.28
N TYR A 411 9.59 -28.43 14.11
CA TYR A 411 11.03 -28.38 13.90
C TYR A 411 11.70 -27.29 14.75
N ILE A 412 11.13 -26.08 14.83
CA ILE A 412 11.64 -25.00 15.68
C ILE A 412 11.55 -25.42 17.17
N LYS A 413 10.40 -25.95 17.61
CA LYS A 413 10.19 -26.39 19.00
C LYS A 413 11.15 -27.52 19.42
N GLU A 414 11.46 -28.45 18.51
CA GLU A 414 12.40 -29.53 18.77
C GLU A 414 13.84 -29.04 18.92
N ASN A 415 14.26 -28.05 18.14
CA ASN A 415 15.62 -27.55 18.10
C ASN A 415 15.87 -26.33 18.99
N CYS A 416 14.85 -25.83 19.67
CA CYS A 416 14.93 -24.68 20.55
C CYS A 416 14.41 -24.98 21.96
N VAL A 417 14.76 -24.11 22.91
CA VAL A 417 14.21 -24.10 24.28
C VAL A 417 13.39 -22.85 24.45
N LEU A 418 12.16 -22.99 24.95
CA LEU A 418 11.29 -21.86 25.24
C LEU A 418 11.90 -21.03 26.39
N VAL A 419 12.21 -19.77 26.10
CA VAL A 419 12.74 -18.83 27.10
C VAL A 419 11.59 -18.08 27.77
N LYS A 420 10.65 -17.57 26.95
CA LYS A 420 9.51 -16.81 27.44
C LYS A 420 8.30 -16.97 26.54
N ASP A 421 7.15 -17.17 27.16
CA ASP A 421 5.86 -17.19 26.49
C ASP A 421 5.13 -15.85 26.73
N PHE A 422 4.91 -15.11 25.64
CA PHE A 422 4.13 -13.87 25.64
C PHE A 422 2.70 -14.14 25.18
N GLN A 423 1.85 -13.12 25.23
CA GLN A 423 0.46 -13.26 24.79
C GLN A 423 0.36 -13.62 23.29
N THR A 424 1.18 -13.01 22.44
CA THR A 424 1.11 -13.10 20.98
C THR A 424 2.31 -13.79 20.36
N HIS A 425 3.43 -13.85 21.07
CA HIS A 425 4.69 -14.42 20.60
C HIS A 425 5.31 -15.34 21.65
N ALA A 426 6.26 -16.16 21.22
CA ALA A 426 7.11 -16.96 22.08
C ALA A 426 8.58 -16.73 21.70
N LEU A 427 9.43 -16.47 22.71
CA LEU A 427 10.86 -16.33 22.54
C LEU A 427 11.52 -17.68 22.77
N TRP A 428 12.25 -18.15 21.77
CA TRP A 428 12.96 -19.41 21.76
C TRP A 428 14.46 -19.18 21.66
N LYS A 429 15.25 -19.97 22.42
CA LYS A 429 16.71 -20.03 22.32
C LYS A 429 17.09 -21.27 21.57
N VAL A 430 17.97 -21.17 20.56
CA VAL A 430 18.50 -22.28 19.80
C VAL A 430 19.39 -23.16 20.69
N LYS A 431 19.23 -24.48 20.64
CA LYS A 431 20.05 -25.41 21.39
C LYS A 431 21.46 -25.41 20.84
N VAL A 432 22.46 -25.14 21.69
CA VAL A 432 23.86 -25.19 21.32
C VAL A 432 24.26 -26.66 21.22
N GLY A 433 24.76 -27.09 20.07
CA GLY A 433 25.33 -28.43 19.91
C GLY A 433 24.63 -29.38 18.94
N ASN A 434 23.62 -28.93 18.23
CA ASN A 434 23.11 -29.68 17.09
C ASN A 434 23.99 -29.37 15.86
N GLU A 435 24.94 -30.21 15.54
CA GLU A 435 25.46 -30.33 14.18
C GLU A 435 24.25 -30.75 13.33
N LEU A 436 23.73 -29.79 12.55
CA LEU A 436 22.63 -29.98 11.61
C LEU A 436 23.09 -30.76 10.38
#